data_3ffed78ab8a72da9ffe93e99fcf3e203
#
_entry.id   3ffed78ab8a72da9ffe93e99fcf3e203
#
_cell.length_a   1.000
_cell.length_b   1.000
_cell.length_c   1.000
_cell.angle_alpha   90.00
_cell.angle_beta   90.00
_cell.angle_gamma   90.00
#
_symmetry.space_group_name_H-M   'P 1'
#
loop_
_entity.id
_entity.type
_entity.pdbx_description
1 polymer ?
#
loop_
_entity_poly.entity_id
_entity_poly.type
_entity_poly.pdbx_seq_one_letter_code
_entity_poly.pdbx_strand_id
1 'polypeptide(L)'
;MKNNKKTTVISEELPLIYLQSIEEDDVSDEYVKWLNDPIINQYLETRHSTQDLQSILAYVLHIQADPNEHLFTIRLKENNKHVGNIKVGNINTYYNIAEISLFIGDKTVWGKGIATQAIQLISSFSIKKLKLRKLNAGAYEQNVASTKAFLNAGYTRDGVLRDHYIFKNKPCDLVQVCFFQEQVDQLPIIKIND
;
A
#
# COMPACT_ATOMS: atom_id res chain seq x y z
N MET A 1 11.58 -12.06 23.51
CA MET A 1 10.31 -11.93 22.77
C MET A 1 9.91 -10.47 22.83
N LYS A 2 10.09 -9.71 21.74
CA LYS A 2 9.51 -8.36 21.65
C LYS A 2 7.99 -8.57 21.51
N ASN A 3 7.20 -8.09 22.49
CA ASN A 3 5.77 -7.87 22.29
C ASN A 3 5.64 -6.84 21.16
N ASN A 4 5.56 -7.31 19.92
CA ASN A 4 5.16 -6.44 18.82
C ASN A 4 3.70 -6.08 19.06
N LYS A 5 3.49 -4.89 19.63
CA LYS A 5 2.14 -4.35 19.72
C LYS A 5 1.65 -4.09 18.31
N LYS A 6 0.45 -4.56 18.03
CA LYS A 6 -0.19 -4.53 16.72
C LYS A 6 -0.69 -3.11 16.45
N THR A 7 0.00 -2.37 15.59
CA THR A 7 -0.43 -1.00 15.24
C THR A 7 -1.67 -1.05 14.34
N THR A 8 -2.72 -0.34 14.76
CA THR A 8 -3.95 -0.17 13.97
C THR A 8 -4.14 1.30 13.62
N VAL A 9 -4.42 1.59 12.34
CA VAL A 9 -4.73 2.93 11.83
C VAL A 9 -6.18 2.96 11.35
N ILE A 10 -7.01 3.75 12.01
CA ILE A 10 -8.44 3.83 11.76
C ILE A 10 -8.92 5.28 11.70
N SER A 11 -9.96 5.56 10.93
CA SER A 11 -10.67 6.84 10.90
C SER A 11 -12.17 6.62 10.94
N GLU A 12 -12.90 7.49 11.66
CA GLU A 12 -14.36 7.50 11.66
C GLU A 12 -14.93 8.07 10.35
N GLU A 13 -14.15 8.91 9.66
CA GLU A 13 -14.52 9.52 8.38
C GLU A 13 -14.47 8.51 7.21
N LEU A 14 -13.75 7.38 7.37
CA LEU A 14 -13.59 6.34 6.36
C LEU A 14 -14.31 5.07 6.80
N PRO A 15 -15.54 4.81 6.33
CA PRO A 15 -16.42 3.80 6.92
C PRO A 15 -16.06 2.35 6.56
N LEU A 16 -15.29 2.12 5.48
CA LEU A 16 -15.19 0.78 4.91
C LEU A 16 -14.07 -0.06 5.51
N ILE A 17 -12.94 0.56 5.84
CA ILE A 17 -11.71 -0.15 6.17
C ILE A 17 -10.95 0.44 7.36
N TYR A 18 -10.01 -0.34 7.84
CA TYR A 18 -8.90 0.10 8.67
C TYR A 18 -7.62 -0.61 8.22
N LEU A 19 -6.46 -0.10 8.65
CA LEU A 19 -5.18 -0.72 8.43
C LEU A 19 -4.66 -1.35 9.73
N GLN A 20 -4.01 -2.50 9.61
CA GLN A 20 -3.38 -3.18 10.74
C GLN A 20 -1.98 -3.64 10.32
N SER A 21 -0.96 -3.37 11.15
CA SER A 21 0.38 -3.88 10.88
C SER A 21 0.33 -5.38 10.62
N ILE A 22 1.01 -5.83 9.56
CA ILE A 22 1.00 -7.23 9.17
C ILE A 22 1.72 -8.07 10.20
N GLU A 23 1.19 -9.26 10.45
CA GLU A 23 1.75 -10.28 11.33
C GLU A 23 1.99 -11.58 10.57
N GLU A 24 2.76 -12.49 11.16
CA GLU A 24 3.01 -13.82 10.56
C GLU A 24 1.71 -14.58 10.29
N ASP A 25 0.73 -14.49 11.20
CA ASP A 25 -0.59 -15.12 11.07
C ASP A 25 -1.45 -14.55 9.90
N ASP A 26 -1.08 -13.41 9.36
CA ASP A 26 -1.73 -12.81 8.18
C ASP A 26 -1.23 -13.47 6.87
N VAL A 27 -0.14 -14.24 6.92
CA VAL A 27 0.39 -15.00 5.79
C VAL A 27 -0.44 -16.27 5.62
N SER A 28 -1.35 -16.23 4.65
CA SER A 28 -2.36 -17.26 4.42
C SER A 28 -2.33 -17.79 3.00
N ASP A 29 -2.96 -18.96 2.77
CA ASP A 29 -3.17 -19.51 1.42
C ASP A 29 -3.90 -18.53 0.50
N GLU A 30 -4.79 -17.70 1.05
CA GLU A 30 -5.50 -16.67 0.30
C GLU A 30 -4.53 -15.58 -0.17
N TYR A 31 -3.59 -15.15 0.67
CA TYR A 31 -2.57 -14.19 0.29
C TYR A 31 -1.65 -14.77 -0.80
N VAL A 32 -1.25 -16.05 -0.68
CA VAL A 32 -0.50 -16.76 -1.74
C VAL A 32 -1.26 -16.77 -3.06
N LYS A 33 -2.56 -17.09 -3.04
CA LYS A 33 -3.42 -17.06 -4.23
C LYS A 33 -3.45 -15.69 -4.89
N TRP A 34 -3.54 -14.60 -4.11
CA TRP A 34 -3.53 -13.24 -4.66
C TRP A 34 -2.24 -12.92 -5.41
N LEU A 35 -1.09 -13.26 -4.82
CA LEU A 35 0.20 -12.95 -5.42
C LEU A 35 0.53 -13.82 -6.65
N ASN A 36 -0.16 -14.95 -6.83
CA ASN A 36 -0.03 -15.81 -8.00
C ASN A 36 -1.18 -15.64 -9.02
N ASP A 37 -2.22 -14.86 -8.71
CA ASP A 37 -3.31 -14.59 -9.64
C ASP A 37 -2.85 -13.57 -10.70
N PRO A 38 -2.81 -13.92 -12.00
CA PRO A 38 -2.29 -13.05 -13.06
C PRO A 38 -3.12 -11.79 -13.29
N ILE A 39 -4.37 -11.73 -12.79
CA ILE A 39 -5.19 -10.52 -12.84
C ILE A 39 -4.79 -9.56 -11.72
N ILE A 40 -4.45 -10.09 -10.53
CA ILE A 40 -4.07 -9.28 -9.37
C ILE A 40 -2.62 -8.82 -9.49
N ASN A 41 -1.71 -9.74 -9.82
CA ASN A 41 -0.27 -9.47 -9.77
C ASN A 41 0.30 -8.82 -11.04
N GLN A 42 -0.49 -8.63 -12.11
CA GLN A 42 0.00 -8.17 -13.42
C GLN A 42 0.84 -6.87 -13.38
N TYR A 43 0.64 -6.04 -12.36
CA TYR A 43 1.39 -4.79 -12.14
C TYR A 43 2.27 -4.84 -10.89
N LEU A 44 2.45 -6.02 -10.28
CA LEU A 44 3.35 -6.24 -9.16
C LEU A 44 4.64 -6.90 -9.64
N GLU A 45 5.76 -6.59 -9.00
CA GLU A 45 7.03 -7.23 -9.33
C GLU A 45 7.05 -8.73 -8.97
N THR A 46 6.17 -9.16 -8.04
CA THR A 46 5.97 -10.58 -7.69
C THR A 46 5.49 -11.45 -8.86
N ARG A 47 4.98 -10.87 -9.96
CA ARG A 47 4.59 -11.61 -11.17
C ARG A 47 5.74 -12.35 -11.85
N HIS A 48 6.98 -11.98 -11.54
CA HIS A 48 8.18 -12.57 -12.16
C HIS A 48 8.62 -13.88 -11.49
N SER A 49 8.00 -14.28 -10.38
CA SER A 49 8.27 -15.53 -9.68
C SER A 49 7.02 -16.07 -8.99
N THR A 50 6.95 -17.40 -8.86
CA THR A 50 5.88 -18.04 -8.09
C THR A 50 6.10 -17.77 -6.60
N GLN A 51 5.05 -17.37 -5.91
CA GLN A 51 5.07 -17.11 -4.48
C GLN A 51 4.49 -18.31 -3.71
N ASP A 52 5.06 -18.60 -2.56
CA ASP A 52 4.57 -19.60 -1.61
C ASP A 52 4.51 -19.01 -0.19
N LEU A 53 3.97 -19.75 0.76
CA LEU A 53 3.88 -19.33 2.16
C LEU A 53 5.24 -18.96 2.74
N GLN A 54 6.29 -19.74 2.40
CA GLN A 54 7.62 -19.52 2.95
C GLN A 54 8.25 -18.22 2.43
N SER A 55 8.15 -17.95 1.14
CA SER A 55 8.67 -16.72 0.53
C SER A 55 7.94 -15.47 1.04
N ILE A 56 6.62 -15.56 1.21
CA ILE A 56 5.83 -14.45 1.76
C ILE A 56 6.15 -14.21 3.23
N LEU A 57 6.27 -15.29 4.03
CA LEU A 57 6.64 -15.18 5.43
C LEU A 57 8.03 -14.55 5.58
N ALA A 58 9.02 -15.00 4.79
CA ALA A 58 10.35 -14.41 4.79
C ALA A 58 10.33 -12.91 4.45
N TYR A 59 9.51 -12.51 3.47
CA TYR A 59 9.30 -11.10 3.14
C TYR A 59 8.68 -10.31 4.30
N VAL A 60 7.64 -10.83 4.95
CA VAL A 60 6.99 -10.18 6.10
C VAL A 60 7.98 -9.98 7.24
N LEU A 61 8.75 -11.03 7.59
CA LEU A 61 9.77 -10.95 8.64
C LEU A 61 10.88 -9.96 8.31
N HIS A 62 11.31 -9.88 7.04
CA HIS A 62 12.27 -8.89 6.58
C HIS A 62 11.74 -7.47 6.77
N ILE A 63 10.51 -7.19 6.34
CA ILE A 63 9.86 -5.88 6.52
C ILE A 63 9.72 -5.52 8.01
N GLN A 64 9.33 -6.46 8.86
CA GLN A 64 9.21 -6.22 10.31
C GLN A 64 10.55 -5.89 10.99
N ALA A 65 11.66 -6.35 10.42
CA ALA A 65 13.00 -6.07 10.92
C ALA A 65 13.56 -4.72 10.45
N ASP A 66 13.04 -4.15 9.36
CA ASP A 66 13.52 -2.89 8.79
C ASP A 66 12.70 -1.70 9.33
N PRO A 67 13.32 -0.76 10.07
CA PRO A 67 12.63 0.42 10.58
C PRO A 67 12.16 1.40 9.49
N ASN A 68 12.64 1.25 8.25
CA ASN A 68 12.29 2.10 7.12
C ASN A 68 11.17 1.51 6.25
N GLU A 69 10.54 0.43 6.72
CA GLU A 69 9.48 -0.28 6.01
C GLU A 69 8.30 -0.53 6.94
N HIS A 70 7.10 -0.19 6.54
CA HIS A 70 5.88 -0.50 7.30
C HIS A 70 4.83 -1.09 6.37
N LEU A 71 4.49 -2.35 6.58
CA LEU A 71 3.50 -3.07 5.80
C LEU A 71 2.24 -3.31 6.64
N PHE A 72 1.10 -3.00 6.05
CA PHE A 72 -0.21 -3.14 6.69
C PHE A 72 -1.12 -4.04 5.86
N THR A 73 -1.92 -4.84 6.54
CA THR A 73 -3.11 -5.45 5.97
C THR A 73 -4.21 -4.42 5.84
N ILE A 74 -4.95 -4.46 4.74
CA ILE A 74 -6.19 -3.69 4.54
C ILE A 74 -7.34 -4.59 4.98
N ARG A 75 -8.11 -4.16 5.99
CA ARG A 75 -9.18 -4.96 6.58
C ARG A 75 -10.52 -4.25 6.49
N LEU A 76 -11.56 -5.00 6.14
CA LEU A 76 -12.94 -4.49 6.15
C LEU A 76 -13.41 -4.30 7.60
N LYS A 77 -14.04 -3.16 7.90
CA LYS A 77 -14.59 -2.88 9.25
C LYS A 77 -15.78 -3.79 9.58
N GLU A 78 -16.56 -4.17 8.57
CA GLU A 78 -17.80 -4.95 8.77
C GLU A 78 -17.54 -6.36 9.31
N ASN A 79 -16.43 -7.01 8.93
CA ASN A 79 -16.20 -8.43 9.23
C ASN A 79 -14.74 -8.78 9.50
N ASN A 80 -13.87 -7.78 9.61
CA ASN A 80 -12.42 -7.92 9.84
C ASN A 80 -11.68 -8.71 8.73
N LYS A 81 -12.31 -8.89 7.56
CA LYS A 81 -11.69 -9.63 6.46
C LYS A 81 -10.46 -8.90 5.91
N HIS A 82 -9.33 -9.59 5.79
CA HIS A 82 -8.16 -9.14 5.06
C HIS A 82 -8.47 -9.15 3.55
N VAL A 83 -8.27 -8.03 2.86
CA VAL A 83 -8.64 -7.87 1.43
C VAL A 83 -7.51 -7.36 0.55
N GLY A 84 -6.35 -7.06 1.11
CA GLY A 84 -5.18 -6.55 0.39
C GLY A 84 -4.13 -6.00 1.34
N ASN A 85 -3.03 -5.50 0.79
CA ASN A 85 -1.95 -4.92 1.58
C ASN A 85 -1.55 -3.54 1.06
N ILE A 86 -1.04 -2.71 1.98
CA ILE A 86 -0.47 -1.40 1.67
C ILE A 86 0.81 -1.21 2.46
N LYS A 87 1.81 -0.63 1.81
CA LYS A 87 3.13 -0.39 2.38
C LYS A 87 3.52 1.07 2.24
N VAL A 88 4.13 1.63 3.29
CA VAL A 88 5.02 2.77 3.20
C VAL A 88 6.44 2.25 3.38
N GLY A 89 7.27 2.44 2.38
CA GLY A 89 8.61 1.88 2.34
C GLY A 89 9.61 2.80 1.65
N ASN A 90 10.85 2.31 1.53
CA ASN A 90 11.95 3.11 1.01
C ASN A 90 12.07 4.46 1.76
N ILE A 91 11.80 4.45 3.08
CA ILE A 91 11.82 5.66 3.89
C ILE A 91 13.25 6.20 3.91
N ASN A 92 13.42 7.37 3.30
CA ASN A 92 14.65 8.12 3.39
C ASN A 92 14.51 9.17 4.51
N THR A 93 15.08 8.85 5.66
CA THR A 93 15.02 9.72 6.85
C THR A 93 15.81 11.02 6.70
N TYR A 94 16.76 11.07 5.75
CA TYR A 94 17.53 12.27 5.49
C TYR A 94 16.68 13.33 4.77
N TYR A 95 15.85 12.90 3.83
CA TYR A 95 14.96 13.79 3.07
C TYR A 95 13.51 13.76 3.57
N ASN A 96 13.16 12.89 4.52
CA ASN A 96 11.81 12.67 5.01
C ASN A 96 10.81 12.38 3.88
N ILE A 97 11.17 11.45 2.99
CA ILE A 97 10.35 11.00 1.87
C ILE A 97 10.18 9.48 1.92
N ALA A 98 9.10 8.97 1.34
CA ALA A 98 8.85 7.54 1.21
C ALA A 98 8.04 7.22 -0.04
N GLU A 99 7.91 5.92 -0.32
CA GLU A 99 7.07 5.38 -1.38
C GLU A 99 5.88 4.63 -0.80
N ILE A 100 4.71 4.84 -1.42
CA ILE A 100 3.49 4.10 -1.11
C ILE A 100 3.21 3.09 -2.22
N SER A 101 3.02 1.83 -1.83
CA SER A 101 2.61 0.77 -2.74
C SER A 101 1.48 -0.05 -2.13
N LEU A 102 0.56 -0.56 -2.97
CA LEU A 102 -0.56 -1.37 -2.50
C LEU A 102 -1.04 -2.33 -3.59
N PHE A 103 -1.76 -3.35 -3.14
CA PHE A 103 -2.66 -4.12 -3.99
C PHE A 103 -3.93 -4.53 -3.23
N ILE A 104 -5.02 -4.71 -3.95
CA ILE A 104 -6.28 -5.26 -3.44
C ILE A 104 -6.40 -6.68 -3.99
N GLY A 105 -6.26 -7.67 -3.10
CA GLY A 105 -6.31 -9.09 -3.45
C GLY A 105 -7.72 -9.61 -3.65
N ASP A 106 -8.68 -9.18 -2.83
CA ASP A 106 -10.07 -9.59 -2.96
C ASP A 106 -10.78 -8.82 -4.09
N LYS A 107 -11.02 -9.51 -5.22
CA LYS A 107 -11.69 -8.93 -6.39
C LYS A 107 -13.15 -8.51 -6.10
N THR A 108 -13.79 -9.07 -5.08
CA THR A 108 -15.19 -8.75 -4.74
C THR A 108 -15.38 -7.34 -4.20
N VAL A 109 -14.29 -6.71 -3.75
CA VAL A 109 -14.30 -5.33 -3.23
C VAL A 109 -13.73 -4.30 -4.21
N TRP A 110 -13.34 -4.71 -5.42
CA TRP A 110 -12.86 -3.78 -6.43
C TRP A 110 -13.95 -2.78 -6.84
N GLY A 111 -13.54 -1.55 -7.17
CA GLY A 111 -14.46 -0.47 -7.55
C GLY A 111 -15.22 0.16 -6.40
N LYS A 112 -15.08 -0.33 -5.15
CA LYS A 112 -15.81 0.18 -3.96
C LYS A 112 -15.04 1.26 -3.18
N GLY A 113 -13.95 1.81 -3.71
CA GLY A 113 -13.19 2.88 -3.04
C GLY A 113 -12.20 2.40 -1.97
N ILE A 114 -12.02 1.08 -1.78
CA ILE A 114 -11.12 0.48 -0.78
C ILE A 114 -9.70 1.00 -0.92
N ALA A 115 -9.14 0.97 -2.15
CA ALA A 115 -7.78 1.46 -2.40
C ALA A 115 -7.62 2.95 -2.04
N THR A 116 -8.59 3.79 -2.40
CA THR A 116 -8.58 5.22 -2.06
C THR A 116 -8.54 5.44 -0.56
N GLN A 117 -9.41 4.76 0.20
CA GLN A 117 -9.42 4.86 1.66
C GLN A 117 -8.12 4.35 2.30
N ALA A 118 -7.55 3.25 1.77
CA ALA A 118 -6.27 2.72 2.25
C ALA A 118 -5.13 3.72 2.03
N ILE A 119 -5.07 4.37 0.85
CA ILE A 119 -4.09 5.40 0.54
C ILE A 119 -4.26 6.61 1.48
N GLN A 120 -5.48 7.05 1.74
CA GLN A 120 -5.74 8.16 2.68
C GLN A 120 -5.29 7.82 4.11
N LEU A 121 -5.58 6.62 4.62
CA LEU A 121 -5.16 6.17 5.96
C LEU A 121 -3.63 6.11 6.08
N ILE A 122 -2.95 5.45 5.13
CA ILE A 122 -1.49 5.32 5.18
C ILE A 122 -0.79 6.67 5.00
N SER A 123 -1.34 7.57 4.18
CA SER A 123 -0.79 8.91 4.00
C SER A 123 -0.92 9.73 5.28
N SER A 124 -2.08 9.69 5.94
CA SER A 124 -2.28 10.32 7.24
C SER A 124 -1.32 9.78 8.30
N PHE A 125 -1.13 8.46 8.36
CA PHE A 125 -0.15 7.81 9.24
C PHE A 125 1.28 8.28 8.93
N SER A 126 1.68 8.26 7.66
CA SER A 126 3.02 8.63 7.21
C SER A 126 3.37 10.09 7.53
N ILE A 127 2.45 11.01 7.31
CA ILE A 127 2.66 12.42 7.60
C ILE A 127 2.59 12.69 9.11
N LYS A 128 1.56 12.19 9.80
CA LYS A 128 1.30 12.54 11.20
C LYS A 128 2.17 11.77 12.20
N LYS A 129 2.41 10.46 11.97
CA LYS A 129 3.19 9.60 12.88
C LYS A 129 4.67 9.54 12.48
N LEU A 130 4.97 9.31 11.20
CA LEU A 130 6.35 9.16 10.72
C LEU A 130 7.02 10.50 10.37
N LYS A 131 6.26 11.62 10.36
CA LYS A 131 6.77 12.97 10.07
C LYS A 131 7.40 13.11 8.68
N LEU A 132 6.90 12.36 7.72
CA LEU A 132 7.36 12.45 6.34
C LEU A 132 6.80 13.72 5.67
N ARG A 133 7.62 14.39 4.83
CA ARG A 133 7.19 15.62 4.13
C ARG A 133 6.63 15.37 2.74
N LYS A 134 7.03 14.25 2.08
CA LYS A 134 6.56 13.89 0.74
C LYS A 134 6.38 12.38 0.64
N LEU A 135 5.27 11.97 0.06
CA LEU A 135 4.97 10.58 -0.28
C LEU A 135 4.92 10.46 -1.80
N ASN A 136 5.63 9.48 -2.35
CA ASN A 136 5.65 9.16 -3.76
C ASN A 136 4.89 7.85 -4.01
N ALA A 137 4.36 7.71 -5.21
CA ALA A 137 3.87 6.43 -5.71
C ALA A 137 4.03 6.38 -7.23
N GLY A 138 4.16 5.17 -7.76
CA GLY A 138 4.27 4.93 -9.19
C GLY A 138 3.31 3.86 -9.65
N ALA A 139 2.77 4.03 -10.85
CA ALA A 139 1.91 3.04 -11.48
C ALA A 139 2.26 2.88 -12.96
N TYR A 140 2.21 1.65 -13.46
CA TYR A 140 2.24 1.40 -14.90
C TYR A 140 1.18 2.24 -15.59
N GLU A 141 1.48 2.85 -16.73
CA GLU A 141 0.51 3.67 -17.48
C GLU A 141 -0.83 2.94 -17.69
N GLN A 142 -0.77 1.64 -17.97
CA GLN A 142 -1.97 0.81 -18.18
C GLN A 142 -2.74 0.54 -16.87
N ASN A 143 -2.14 0.77 -15.71
CA ASN A 143 -2.80 0.63 -14.42
C ASN A 143 -3.58 1.90 -14.03
N VAL A 144 -4.53 2.28 -14.90
CA VAL A 144 -5.36 3.48 -14.71
C VAL A 144 -6.11 3.46 -13.38
N ALA A 145 -6.50 2.28 -12.91
CA ALA A 145 -7.21 2.13 -11.64
C ALA A 145 -6.36 2.56 -10.45
N SER A 146 -5.06 2.20 -10.43
CA SER A 146 -4.13 2.62 -9.38
C SER A 146 -3.92 4.13 -9.42
N THR A 147 -3.57 4.70 -10.58
CA THR A 147 -3.39 6.15 -10.72
C THR A 147 -4.64 6.91 -10.27
N LYS A 148 -5.84 6.46 -10.65
CA LYS A 148 -7.11 7.07 -10.24
C LYS A 148 -7.32 6.98 -8.72
N ALA A 149 -6.98 5.87 -8.09
CA ALA A 149 -7.12 5.71 -6.64
C ALA A 149 -6.23 6.71 -5.88
N PHE A 150 -4.98 6.91 -6.31
CA PHE A 150 -4.09 7.92 -5.74
C PHE A 150 -4.60 9.34 -5.94
N LEU A 151 -5.04 9.70 -7.17
CA LEU A 151 -5.60 11.03 -7.44
C LEU A 151 -6.84 11.30 -6.59
N ASN A 152 -7.75 10.32 -6.45
CA ASN A 152 -8.92 10.42 -5.58
C ASN A 152 -8.57 10.53 -4.09
N ALA A 153 -7.38 10.05 -3.69
CA ALA A 153 -6.87 10.18 -2.33
C ALA A 153 -6.16 11.53 -2.07
N GLY A 154 -6.12 12.44 -3.05
CA GLY A 154 -5.54 13.77 -2.91
C GLY A 154 -4.12 13.91 -3.47
N TYR A 155 -3.55 12.85 -4.06
CA TYR A 155 -2.26 12.94 -4.75
C TYR A 155 -2.37 13.75 -6.03
N THR A 156 -1.26 14.35 -6.43
CA THR A 156 -1.10 15.05 -7.71
C THR A 156 -0.10 14.32 -8.61
N ARG A 157 -0.19 14.53 -9.92
CA ARG A 157 0.82 13.99 -10.85
C ARG A 157 2.16 14.69 -10.61
N ASP A 158 3.24 13.90 -10.48
CA ASP A 158 4.60 14.39 -10.26
C ASP A 158 5.46 14.28 -11.53
N GLY A 159 5.18 13.29 -12.37
CA GLY A 159 5.90 13.09 -13.62
C GLY A 159 5.51 11.83 -14.37
N VAL A 160 6.22 11.59 -15.46
CA VAL A 160 6.15 10.36 -16.24
C VAL A 160 7.57 9.95 -16.62
N LEU A 161 7.97 8.75 -16.26
CA LEU A 161 9.20 8.13 -16.76
C LEU A 161 8.87 7.31 -18.00
N ARG A 162 9.38 7.74 -19.15
CA ARG A 162 9.08 7.10 -20.43
C ARG A 162 9.80 5.78 -20.57
N ASP A 163 9.10 4.78 -21.15
CA ASP A 163 9.64 3.45 -21.45
C ASP A 163 10.35 2.79 -20.25
N HIS A 164 9.87 3.07 -19.03
CA HIS A 164 10.54 2.72 -17.79
C HIS A 164 10.45 1.23 -17.47
N TYR A 165 9.32 0.61 -17.79
CA TYR A 165 9.08 -0.81 -17.55
C TYR A 165 8.82 -1.57 -18.86
N ILE A 166 8.87 -2.89 -18.76
CA ILE A 166 8.37 -3.78 -19.82
C ILE A 166 7.06 -4.42 -19.35
N PHE A 167 5.98 -4.15 -20.07
CA PHE A 167 4.68 -4.75 -19.82
C PHE A 167 4.18 -5.49 -21.06
N LYS A 168 3.89 -6.80 -20.93
CA LYS A 168 3.49 -7.68 -22.04
C LYS A 168 4.44 -7.58 -23.24
N ASN A 169 5.75 -7.64 -22.95
CA ASN A 169 6.85 -7.54 -23.92
C ASN A 169 6.93 -6.22 -24.70
N LYS A 170 6.35 -5.14 -24.17
CA LYS A 170 6.45 -3.80 -24.75
C LYS A 170 6.92 -2.81 -23.71
N PRO A 171 7.75 -1.82 -24.09
CA PRO A 171 8.03 -0.69 -23.22
C PRO A 171 6.73 0.00 -22.80
N CYS A 172 6.68 0.47 -21.57
CA CYS A 172 5.57 1.26 -21.06
C CYS A 172 6.05 2.29 -20.04
N ASP A 173 5.30 3.36 -19.94
CA ASP A 173 5.60 4.46 -19.04
C ASP A 173 5.25 4.12 -17.58
N LEU A 174 6.00 4.76 -16.68
CA LEU A 174 5.66 4.83 -15.26
C LEU A 174 5.08 6.22 -14.97
N VAL A 175 3.81 6.25 -14.57
CA VAL A 175 3.15 7.48 -14.09
C VAL A 175 3.48 7.66 -12.62
N GLN A 176 4.12 8.78 -12.30
CA GLN A 176 4.45 9.15 -10.93
C GLN A 176 3.42 10.12 -10.34
N VAL A 177 3.06 9.89 -9.10
CA VAL A 177 2.18 10.77 -8.31
C VAL A 177 2.83 11.03 -6.95
N CYS A 178 2.49 12.17 -6.34
CA CYS A 178 3.01 12.53 -5.03
C CYS A 178 1.96 13.22 -4.16
N PHE A 179 2.23 13.21 -2.85
CA PHE A 179 1.46 13.93 -1.84
C PHE A 179 2.44 14.67 -0.91
N PHE A 180 2.18 15.92 -0.61
CA PHE A 180 3.03 16.74 0.26
C PHE A 180 2.40 16.98 1.62
N GLN A 181 3.23 17.15 2.66
CA GLN A 181 2.81 17.39 4.03
C GLN A 181 1.86 18.60 4.16
N GLU A 182 2.04 19.63 3.36
CA GLU A 182 1.21 20.84 3.35
C GLU A 182 -0.24 20.56 2.99
N GLN A 183 -0.52 19.41 2.38
CA GLN A 183 -1.87 18.95 2.02
C GLN A 183 -2.55 18.11 3.12
N VAL A 184 -1.91 17.97 4.29
CA VAL A 184 -2.35 17.03 5.36
C VAL A 184 -3.78 17.29 5.86
N ASP A 185 -4.27 18.52 5.76
CA ASP A 185 -5.65 18.89 6.15
C ASP A 185 -6.70 18.30 5.20
N GLN A 186 -6.30 17.81 4.03
CA GLN A 186 -7.19 17.08 3.09
C GLN A 186 -7.33 15.60 3.48
N LEU A 187 -6.51 15.11 4.42
CA LEU A 187 -6.53 13.73 4.86
C LEU A 187 -7.42 13.53 6.09
N PRO A 188 -8.01 12.33 6.25
CA PRO A 188 -8.88 12.04 7.38
C PRO A 188 -8.14 12.14 8.71
N ILE A 189 -8.88 12.47 9.76
CA ILE A 189 -8.40 12.35 11.13
C ILE A 189 -8.29 10.86 11.46
N ILE A 190 -7.13 10.45 11.93
CA ILE A 190 -6.86 9.05 12.30
C ILE A 190 -6.67 8.87 13.79
N LYS A 191 -7.05 7.68 14.28
CA LYS A 191 -6.64 7.12 15.57
C LYS A 191 -5.61 6.03 15.30
N ILE A 192 -4.53 6.02 16.06
CA ILE A 192 -3.47 5.02 16.00
C ILE A 192 -3.47 4.31 17.36
N ASN A 193 -3.71 3.01 17.34
CA ASN A 193 -3.64 2.15 18.52
C ASN A 193 -2.41 1.24 18.36
N ASP A 194 -1.44 1.37 19.25
CA ASP A 194 -0.21 0.56 19.33
C ASP A 194 -0.35 -0.50 20.42
#